data_deacd1d65e527f1c0c69265c90af71f1
#
_entry.id   deacd1d65e527f1c0c69265c90af71f1
#
_cell.length_a   1.000
_cell.length_b   1.000
_cell.length_c   1.000
_cell.angle_alpha   90.00
_cell.angle_beta   90.00
_cell.angle_gamma   90.00
#
_symmetry.space_group_name_H-M   'P 1'
#
loop_
_entity.id
_entity.type
_entity.pdbx_description
1 polymer ?
#
loop_
_entity_poly.entity_id
_entity_poly.type
_entity_poly.pdbx_seq_one_letter_code
_entity_poly.pdbx_strand_id
1 'polypeptide(L)'
;MPKSSFALSAQEKIKALYPEGGPGRHLKSRLANNELLIGLTLNEYTRPSLVKMYQRANVDFIYIEYEHGLFNMANFMDTVLSARDNGLPVISKTPQLTRQEISKLLESGVIGIQLPRTESRDQILELYDYIKFPPHGSRAIAPGYGNSDYLQPKDKKSWMIEQDLETTLVVHIETKIGYDNAESIISTPGVDMVYVGPSDFSVEMGQPSNPDHPDVTKPMEEILNLCKKHNVPYGTTTFDINSAASWIKKGAQFFLGPSELDLIVSGATDFVNSYKQMEN
;
A
#
# COMPACT_ATOMS: atom_id res chain seq x y z
N MET A 1 -30.75 -2.16 -32.63
CA MET A 1 -29.72 -3.19 -32.49
C MET A 1 -29.41 -3.30 -31.00
N PRO A 2 -29.44 -4.47 -30.38
CA PRO A 2 -29.03 -4.59 -28.99
C PRO A 2 -27.53 -4.30 -28.88
N LYS A 3 -27.17 -3.41 -27.98
CA LYS A 3 -25.75 -3.15 -27.63
C LYS A 3 -25.15 -4.46 -27.19
N SER A 4 -24.09 -4.89 -27.86
CA SER A 4 -23.37 -6.11 -27.51
C SER A 4 -22.93 -6.05 -26.05
N SER A 5 -23.17 -7.10 -25.28
CA SER A 5 -22.90 -7.27 -23.87
C SER A 5 -21.38 -7.31 -23.52
N PHE A 6 -20.50 -6.89 -24.42
CA PHE A 6 -19.07 -7.14 -24.34
C PHE A 6 -18.19 -5.97 -23.88
N ALA A 7 -18.74 -4.80 -23.58
CA ALA A 7 -17.93 -3.70 -23.08
C ALA A 7 -18.68 -2.93 -21.98
N LEU A 8 -18.59 -3.44 -20.75
CA LEU A 8 -18.70 -2.58 -19.60
C LEU A 8 -17.63 -1.50 -19.70
N SER A 9 -17.99 -0.22 -19.55
CA SER A 9 -17.01 0.84 -19.40
C SER A 9 -16.12 0.53 -18.18
N ALA A 10 -14.90 1.06 -18.14
CA ALA A 10 -14.01 0.90 -16.98
C ALA A 10 -14.73 1.27 -15.66
N GLN A 11 -15.56 2.33 -15.69
CA GLN A 11 -16.37 2.74 -14.54
C GLN A 11 -17.42 1.71 -14.13
N GLU A 12 -18.07 1.05 -15.08
CA GLU A 12 -19.03 -0.03 -14.79
C GLU A 12 -18.35 -1.27 -14.23
N LYS A 13 -17.14 -1.58 -14.71
CA LYS A 13 -16.31 -2.66 -14.15
C LYS A 13 -15.86 -2.35 -12.72
N ILE A 14 -15.34 -1.15 -12.47
CA ILE A 14 -14.94 -0.70 -11.13
C ILE A 14 -16.14 -0.73 -10.19
N LYS A 15 -17.30 -0.24 -10.62
CA LYS A 15 -18.53 -0.26 -9.83
C LYS A 15 -19.05 -1.68 -9.55
N ALA A 16 -18.84 -2.62 -10.47
CA ALA A 16 -19.19 -4.02 -10.28
C ALA A 16 -18.22 -4.73 -9.31
N LEU A 17 -16.92 -4.38 -9.35
CA LEU A 17 -15.89 -4.91 -8.46
C LEU A 17 -15.95 -4.28 -7.06
N TYR A 18 -16.34 -3.01 -6.99
CA TYR A 18 -16.38 -2.21 -5.76
C TYR A 18 -17.72 -1.50 -5.62
N PRO A 19 -18.79 -2.21 -5.21
CA PRO A 19 -20.13 -1.63 -5.08
C PRO A 19 -20.19 -0.46 -4.08
N GLU A 20 -19.26 -0.38 -3.14
CA GLU A 20 -19.17 0.67 -2.11
C GLU A 20 -18.39 1.92 -2.56
N GLY A 21 -17.86 1.93 -3.78
CA GLY A 21 -17.00 2.99 -4.31
C GLY A 21 -15.81 2.39 -5.05
N GLY A 22 -14.67 3.10 -5.10
CA GLY A 22 -13.46 2.59 -5.72
C GLY A 22 -12.60 1.70 -4.82
N PRO A 23 -11.44 1.22 -5.35
CA PRO A 23 -10.58 0.25 -4.65
C PRO A 23 -10.04 0.75 -3.31
N GLY A 24 -9.79 2.05 -3.16
CA GLY A 24 -9.28 2.61 -1.90
C GLY A 24 -10.35 2.65 -0.80
N ARG A 25 -11.60 2.99 -1.15
CA ARG A 25 -12.72 2.92 -0.20
C ARG A 25 -12.99 1.50 0.24
N HIS A 26 -12.93 0.56 -0.71
CA HIS A 26 -13.09 -0.86 -0.41
C HIS A 26 -11.99 -1.36 0.54
N LEU A 27 -10.72 -1.00 0.29
CA LEU A 27 -9.60 -1.34 1.17
C LEU A 27 -9.84 -0.81 2.60
N LYS A 28 -10.21 0.47 2.73
CA LYS A 28 -10.49 1.10 4.03
C LYS A 28 -11.69 0.46 4.73
N SER A 29 -12.75 0.12 3.99
CA SER A 29 -13.94 -0.56 4.54
C SER A 29 -13.58 -1.93 5.12
N ARG A 30 -12.77 -2.72 4.42
CA ARG A 30 -12.30 -4.03 4.88
C ARG A 30 -11.47 -3.91 6.16
N LEU A 31 -10.57 -2.94 6.23
CA LEU A 31 -9.78 -2.66 7.44
C LEU A 31 -10.68 -2.22 8.61
N ALA A 32 -11.68 -1.36 8.35
CA ALA A 32 -12.66 -0.95 9.36
C ALA A 32 -13.51 -2.13 9.89
N ASN A 33 -13.71 -3.16 9.08
CA ASN A 33 -14.37 -4.41 9.47
C ASN A 33 -13.43 -5.41 10.15
N ASN A 34 -12.19 -5.01 10.46
CA ASN A 34 -11.14 -5.86 11.05
C ASN A 34 -10.77 -7.06 10.19
N GLU A 35 -10.87 -6.97 8.87
CA GLU A 35 -10.39 -8.00 7.97
C GLU A 35 -8.85 -7.98 7.94
N LEU A 36 -8.25 -9.18 7.79
CA LEU A 36 -6.83 -9.34 7.56
C LEU A 36 -6.55 -9.14 6.06
N LEU A 37 -5.66 -8.22 5.72
CA LEU A 37 -5.28 -7.92 4.35
C LEU A 37 -3.81 -8.29 4.08
N ILE A 38 -3.57 -8.97 2.97
CA ILE A 38 -2.23 -9.36 2.55
C ILE A 38 -1.90 -8.68 1.22
N GLY A 39 -0.88 -7.82 1.24
CA GLY A 39 -0.29 -7.24 0.03
C GLY A 39 1.00 -7.95 -0.35
N LEU A 40 1.33 -7.98 -1.63
CA LEU A 40 2.64 -8.39 -2.11
C LEU A 40 3.42 -7.21 -2.66
N THR A 41 4.73 -7.23 -2.44
CA THR A 41 5.63 -6.15 -2.84
C THR A 41 6.05 -6.32 -4.30
N LEU A 42 6.22 -5.19 -5.00
CA LEU A 42 6.86 -5.08 -6.32
C LEU A 42 8.08 -4.20 -6.20
N ASN A 43 9.26 -4.77 -6.50
CA ASN A 43 10.55 -4.08 -6.43
C ASN A 43 11.16 -3.77 -7.79
N GLU A 44 11.03 -4.67 -8.76
CA GLU A 44 11.72 -4.55 -10.05
C GLU A 44 10.83 -4.90 -11.24
N TYR A 45 10.08 -6.00 -11.20
CA TYR A 45 9.32 -6.48 -12.36
C TYR A 45 7.96 -5.81 -12.48
N THR A 46 7.96 -4.49 -12.69
CA THR A 46 6.75 -3.71 -12.98
C THR A 46 6.17 -4.09 -14.36
N ARG A 47 5.42 -5.19 -14.39
CA ARG A 47 4.81 -5.77 -15.59
C ARG A 47 3.32 -6.03 -15.41
N PRO A 48 2.46 -5.68 -16.39
CA PRO A 48 1.03 -6.01 -16.35
C PRO A 48 0.72 -7.49 -16.14
N SER A 49 1.58 -8.40 -16.66
CA SER A 49 1.41 -9.84 -16.49
C SER A 49 1.58 -10.30 -15.04
N LEU A 50 2.48 -9.68 -14.27
CA LEU A 50 2.69 -10.01 -12.86
C LEU A 50 1.45 -9.67 -12.01
N VAL A 51 0.78 -8.57 -12.32
CA VAL A 51 -0.49 -8.20 -11.69
C VAL A 51 -1.52 -9.32 -11.79
N LYS A 52 -1.64 -9.95 -12.98
CA LYS A 52 -2.55 -11.10 -13.18
C LYS A 52 -2.15 -12.33 -12.37
N MET A 53 -0.84 -12.54 -12.16
CA MET A 53 -0.36 -13.62 -11.30
C MET A 53 -0.73 -13.34 -9.84
N TYR A 54 -0.54 -12.13 -9.36
CA TYR A 54 -0.92 -11.71 -8.01
C TYR A 54 -2.44 -11.79 -7.79
N GLN A 55 -3.25 -11.37 -8.76
CA GLN A 55 -4.69 -11.54 -8.70
C GLN A 55 -5.11 -13.01 -8.55
N ARG A 56 -4.46 -13.93 -9.30
CA ARG A 56 -4.71 -15.37 -9.18
C ARG A 56 -4.27 -15.97 -7.84
N ALA A 57 -3.32 -15.34 -7.17
CA ALA A 57 -2.89 -15.69 -5.82
C ALA A 57 -3.82 -15.13 -4.74
N ASN A 58 -4.87 -14.38 -5.13
CA ASN A 58 -5.83 -13.73 -4.23
C ASN A 58 -5.18 -12.75 -3.24
N VAL A 59 -4.18 -11.99 -3.68
CA VAL A 59 -3.67 -10.87 -2.87
C VAL A 59 -4.73 -9.78 -2.76
N ASP A 60 -4.75 -9.10 -1.62
CA ASP A 60 -5.74 -8.06 -1.35
C ASP A 60 -5.35 -6.70 -1.94
N PHE A 61 -4.04 -6.43 -2.07
CA PHE A 61 -3.51 -5.23 -2.68
C PHE A 61 -2.08 -5.44 -3.18
N ILE A 62 -1.61 -4.55 -4.04
CA ILE A 62 -0.22 -4.49 -4.49
C ILE A 62 0.47 -3.33 -3.79
N TYR A 63 1.66 -3.58 -3.26
CA TYR A 63 2.55 -2.55 -2.74
C TYR A 63 3.72 -2.35 -3.70
N ILE A 64 3.91 -1.14 -4.21
CA ILE A 64 5.04 -0.83 -5.09
C ILE A 64 6.09 -0.06 -4.29
N GLU A 65 7.26 -0.66 -4.17
CA GLU A 65 8.42 -0.09 -3.52
C GLU A 65 9.12 0.90 -4.48
N TYR A 66 8.71 2.16 -4.47
CA TYR A 66 9.22 3.14 -5.41
C TYR A 66 10.43 3.92 -4.88
N GLU A 67 10.73 3.84 -3.57
CA GLU A 67 11.92 4.47 -3.01
C GLU A 67 13.20 3.75 -3.46
N HIS A 68 13.18 2.42 -3.44
CA HIS A 68 14.34 1.58 -3.76
C HIS A 68 14.20 0.84 -5.10
N GLY A 69 13.03 0.89 -5.72
CA GLY A 69 12.73 0.17 -6.96
C GLY A 69 13.50 0.70 -8.16
N LEU A 70 14.00 -0.22 -8.99
CA LEU A 70 14.81 0.07 -10.18
C LEU A 70 13.99 -0.04 -11.47
N PHE A 71 12.90 0.69 -11.55
CA PHE A 71 12.01 0.71 -12.73
C PHE A 71 11.73 2.15 -13.19
N ASN A 72 11.23 2.29 -14.41
CA ASN A 72 10.85 3.60 -14.94
C ASN A 72 9.35 3.88 -14.75
N MET A 73 8.99 5.15 -14.81
CA MET A 73 7.60 5.61 -14.60
C MET A 73 6.62 5.03 -15.64
N ALA A 74 7.05 4.76 -16.87
CA ALA A 74 6.15 4.18 -17.88
C ALA A 74 5.73 2.75 -17.48
N ASN A 75 6.69 1.90 -17.11
CA ASN A 75 6.40 0.55 -16.64
C ASN A 75 5.57 0.56 -15.34
N PHE A 76 5.86 1.51 -14.44
CA PHE A 76 5.07 1.73 -13.23
C PHE A 76 3.61 2.02 -13.59
N MET A 77 3.35 2.98 -14.47
CA MET A 77 1.99 3.36 -14.88
C MET A 77 1.24 2.19 -15.54
N ASP A 78 1.88 1.44 -16.44
CA ASP A 78 1.28 0.26 -17.08
C ASP A 78 0.89 -0.81 -16.05
N THR A 79 1.73 -0.99 -15.03
CA THR A 79 1.47 -1.92 -13.92
C THR A 79 0.28 -1.47 -13.08
N VAL A 80 0.23 -0.18 -12.72
CA VAL A 80 -0.89 0.41 -11.95
C VAL A 80 -2.19 0.29 -12.71
N LEU A 81 -2.20 0.61 -14.02
CA LEU A 81 -3.39 0.44 -14.88
C LEU A 81 -3.86 -1.01 -14.91
N SER A 82 -2.92 -1.94 -15.10
CA SER A 82 -3.26 -3.37 -15.05
C SER A 82 -3.84 -3.78 -13.70
N ALA A 83 -3.32 -3.26 -12.60
CA ALA A 83 -3.86 -3.54 -11.27
C ALA A 83 -5.31 -3.03 -11.12
N ARG A 84 -5.58 -1.80 -11.55
CA ARG A 84 -6.92 -1.22 -11.58
C ARG A 84 -7.89 -2.07 -12.41
N ASP A 85 -7.50 -2.46 -13.63
CA ASP A 85 -8.32 -3.28 -14.53
C ASP A 85 -8.60 -4.69 -13.96
N ASN A 86 -7.75 -5.19 -13.09
CA ASN A 86 -7.89 -6.49 -12.43
C ASN A 86 -8.43 -6.40 -10.99
N GLY A 87 -8.87 -5.22 -10.56
CA GLY A 87 -9.50 -5.03 -9.25
C GLY A 87 -8.54 -5.09 -8.06
N LEU A 88 -7.25 -4.80 -8.27
CA LEU A 88 -6.26 -4.76 -7.20
C LEU A 88 -5.91 -3.31 -6.85
N PRO A 89 -6.20 -2.85 -5.62
CA PRO A 89 -5.74 -1.55 -5.16
C PRO A 89 -4.20 -1.53 -5.10
N VAL A 90 -3.61 -0.37 -5.44
CA VAL A 90 -2.17 -0.17 -5.40
C VAL A 90 -1.83 0.89 -4.36
N ILE A 91 -0.97 0.53 -3.41
CA ILE A 91 -0.28 1.44 -2.50
C ILE A 91 1.15 1.58 -3.00
N SER A 92 1.68 2.79 -3.08
CA SER A 92 3.07 3.02 -3.45
C SER A 92 3.81 3.79 -2.36
N LYS A 93 5.02 3.34 -2.06
CA LYS A 93 5.97 4.14 -1.30
C LYS A 93 6.40 5.33 -2.16
N THR A 94 6.47 6.51 -1.59
CA THR A 94 7.00 7.67 -2.32
C THR A 94 8.50 7.83 -2.07
N PRO A 95 9.31 8.16 -3.09
CA PRO A 95 10.74 8.38 -2.86
C PRO A 95 11.02 9.71 -2.13
N GLN A 96 10.08 10.64 -2.19
CA GLN A 96 10.21 11.97 -1.58
C GLN A 96 8.86 12.54 -1.21
N LEU A 97 8.81 13.30 -0.13
CA LEU A 97 7.65 14.12 0.23
C LEU A 97 7.70 15.44 -0.58
N THR A 98 7.37 15.34 -1.86
CA THR A 98 7.23 16.50 -2.74
C THR A 98 5.91 16.43 -3.49
N ARG A 99 5.30 17.60 -3.71
CA ARG A 99 4.03 17.69 -4.42
C ARG A 99 4.09 17.04 -5.80
N GLN A 100 5.21 17.15 -6.50
CA GLN A 100 5.38 16.62 -7.86
C GLN A 100 5.37 15.08 -7.88
N GLU A 101 6.08 14.43 -6.97
CA GLU A 101 6.10 12.96 -6.90
C GLU A 101 4.73 12.41 -6.46
N ILE A 102 4.13 13.02 -5.44
CA ILE A 102 2.78 12.64 -4.97
C ILE A 102 1.75 12.78 -6.09
N SER A 103 1.77 13.88 -6.84
CA SER A 103 0.84 14.09 -7.97
C SER A 103 1.00 13.00 -9.03
N LYS A 104 2.23 12.67 -9.46
CA LYS A 104 2.48 11.62 -10.47
C LYS A 104 1.95 10.26 -10.03
N LEU A 105 2.19 9.88 -8.77
CA LEU A 105 1.69 8.63 -8.22
C LEU A 105 0.15 8.59 -8.25
N LEU A 106 -0.52 9.63 -7.76
CA LEU A 106 -1.97 9.69 -7.76
C LEU A 106 -2.57 9.74 -9.18
N GLU A 107 -1.94 10.48 -10.10
CA GLU A 107 -2.36 10.58 -11.50
C GLU A 107 -2.18 9.26 -12.25
N SER A 108 -1.20 8.44 -11.89
CA SER A 108 -1.05 7.09 -12.44
C SER A 108 -2.20 6.14 -12.05
N GLY A 109 -2.96 6.47 -11.00
CA GLY A 109 -4.06 5.66 -10.48
C GLY A 109 -3.74 4.88 -9.20
N VAL A 110 -2.61 5.15 -8.56
CA VAL A 110 -2.29 4.70 -7.19
C VAL A 110 -3.35 5.25 -6.23
N ILE A 111 -3.82 4.42 -5.31
CA ILE A 111 -4.84 4.82 -4.32
C ILE A 111 -4.24 5.11 -2.95
N GLY A 112 -3.08 4.59 -2.64
CA GLY A 112 -2.44 4.78 -1.35
C GLY A 112 -1.00 5.31 -1.49
N ILE A 113 -0.67 6.33 -0.71
CA ILE A 113 0.68 6.85 -0.61
C ILE A 113 1.27 6.48 0.75
N GLN A 114 2.35 5.70 0.72
CA GLN A 114 3.14 5.42 1.93
C GLN A 114 4.31 6.40 2.00
N LEU A 115 4.39 7.12 3.12
CA LEU A 115 5.49 8.02 3.43
C LEU A 115 6.56 7.30 4.23
N PRO A 116 7.75 7.00 3.65
CA PRO A 116 8.87 6.42 4.38
C PRO A 116 9.40 7.39 5.43
N ARG A 117 10.10 6.85 6.44
CA ARG A 117 10.75 7.62 7.49
C ARG A 117 9.87 8.73 8.06
N THR A 118 8.61 8.39 8.38
CA THR A 118 7.67 9.33 8.98
C THR A 118 8.11 9.63 10.42
N GLU A 119 8.57 10.85 10.66
CA GLU A 119 9.19 11.26 11.92
C GLU A 119 8.45 12.38 12.64
N SER A 120 7.48 13.02 11.99
CA SER A 120 6.73 14.13 12.58
C SER A 120 5.29 14.22 12.07
N ARG A 121 4.46 14.86 12.91
CA ARG A 121 3.10 15.27 12.53
C ARG A 121 3.07 16.19 11.31
N ASP A 122 4.06 17.09 11.20
CA ASP A 122 4.09 18.09 10.12
C ASP A 122 4.26 17.43 8.75
N GLN A 123 5.07 16.35 8.66
CA GLN A 123 5.18 15.56 7.42
C GLN A 123 3.82 14.94 7.03
N ILE A 124 3.02 14.50 7.99
CA ILE A 124 1.68 13.95 7.71
C ILE A 124 0.74 15.02 7.21
N LEU A 125 0.75 16.21 7.83
CA LEU A 125 -0.07 17.34 7.40
C LEU A 125 0.32 17.82 6.00
N GLU A 126 1.61 17.84 5.68
CA GLU A 126 2.11 18.16 4.34
C GLU A 126 1.68 17.10 3.31
N LEU A 127 1.82 15.79 3.61
CA LEU A 127 1.32 14.74 2.73
C LEU A 127 -0.20 14.85 2.54
N TYR A 128 -0.94 15.07 3.63
CA TYR A 128 -2.39 15.26 3.57
C TYR A 128 -2.79 16.41 2.63
N ASP A 129 -2.08 17.54 2.73
CA ASP A 129 -2.28 18.69 1.84
C ASP A 129 -2.08 18.32 0.37
N TYR A 130 -1.06 17.53 0.05
CA TYR A 130 -0.76 17.12 -1.33
C TYR A 130 -1.72 16.09 -1.91
N ILE A 131 -2.35 15.26 -1.09
CA ILE A 131 -3.24 14.18 -1.54
C ILE A 131 -4.73 14.55 -1.56
N LYS A 132 -5.13 15.65 -0.94
CA LYS A 132 -6.54 16.10 -0.86
C LYS A 132 -6.79 17.36 -1.69
N PHE A 133 -7.97 17.43 -2.28
CA PHE A 133 -8.40 18.61 -3.02
C PHE A 133 -8.87 19.75 -2.09
N PRO A 134 -8.89 21.02 -2.58
CA PRO A 134 -9.53 22.08 -1.83
C PRO A 134 -11.00 21.78 -1.50
N PRO A 135 -11.51 22.10 -0.29
CA PRO A 135 -10.85 22.93 0.73
C PRO A 135 -9.96 22.18 1.72
N HIS A 136 -9.79 20.86 1.57
CA HIS A 136 -9.09 20.01 2.54
C HIS A 136 -7.57 19.99 2.35
N GLY A 137 -7.11 20.25 1.12
CA GLY A 137 -5.70 20.30 0.75
C GLY A 137 -5.47 21.11 -0.52
N SER A 138 -4.29 20.94 -1.13
CA SER A 138 -3.84 21.70 -2.29
C SER A 138 -3.60 20.84 -3.54
N ARG A 139 -4.11 19.59 -3.58
CA ARG A 139 -3.97 18.69 -4.73
C ARG A 139 -4.43 19.37 -6.01
N ALA A 140 -3.59 19.35 -7.06
CA ALA A 140 -3.97 19.86 -8.36
C ALA A 140 -4.95 18.92 -9.07
N ILE A 141 -5.90 19.52 -9.80
CA ILE A 141 -6.87 18.74 -10.59
C ILE A 141 -6.27 18.37 -11.94
N ALA A 142 -6.06 17.08 -12.17
CA ALA A 142 -5.57 16.53 -13.43
C ALA A 142 -6.28 15.22 -13.77
N PRO A 143 -7.55 15.26 -14.21
CA PRO A 143 -8.23 14.07 -14.72
C PRO A 143 -7.78 13.75 -16.15
N GLY A 144 -8.10 12.55 -16.62
CA GLY A 144 -7.76 12.09 -17.97
C GLY A 144 -6.48 11.25 -18.01
N TYR A 145 -5.99 10.84 -16.84
CA TYR A 145 -4.91 9.88 -16.66
C TYR A 145 -5.42 8.60 -15.97
N GLY A 146 -4.54 7.78 -15.44
CA GLY A 146 -4.88 6.54 -14.75
C GLY A 146 -5.85 6.70 -13.57
N ASN A 147 -5.83 7.85 -12.91
CA ASN A 147 -6.76 8.19 -11.83
C ASN A 147 -8.24 8.31 -12.25
N SER A 148 -8.51 8.39 -13.52
CA SER A 148 -9.85 8.51 -14.09
C SER A 148 -10.06 7.59 -15.31
N ASP A 149 -9.24 6.55 -15.45
CA ASP A 149 -9.26 5.58 -16.56
C ASP A 149 -9.22 6.26 -17.93
N TYR A 150 -8.40 7.34 -18.04
CA TYR A 150 -8.27 8.20 -19.24
C TYR A 150 -9.56 8.87 -19.70
N LEU A 151 -10.57 8.94 -18.84
CA LEU A 151 -11.83 9.63 -19.11
C LEU A 151 -11.83 11.02 -18.47
N GLN A 152 -12.49 11.97 -19.15
CA GLN A 152 -12.77 13.27 -18.54
C GLN A 152 -14.07 13.19 -17.74
N PRO A 153 -14.06 13.41 -16.42
CA PRO A 153 -15.27 13.35 -15.62
C PRO A 153 -16.23 14.48 -16.03
N LYS A 154 -17.50 14.14 -16.23
CA LYS A 154 -18.55 15.11 -16.56
C LYS A 154 -18.79 16.06 -15.40
N ASP A 155 -18.80 15.57 -14.17
CA ASP A 155 -18.87 16.35 -12.94
C ASP A 155 -17.54 16.24 -12.19
N LYS A 156 -16.73 17.29 -12.34
CA LYS A 156 -15.42 17.36 -11.69
C LYS A 156 -15.51 17.47 -10.18
N LYS A 157 -16.57 18.13 -9.66
CA LYS A 157 -16.74 18.28 -8.20
C LYS A 157 -16.99 16.92 -7.54
N SER A 158 -17.93 16.16 -8.05
CA SER A 158 -18.21 14.81 -7.54
C SER A 158 -16.98 13.89 -7.70
N TRP A 159 -16.28 13.98 -8.83
CA TRP A 159 -15.06 13.20 -9.05
C TRP A 159 -13.95 13.54 -8.03
N MET A 160 -13.73 14.80 -7.71
CA MET A 160 -12.76 15.22 -6.68
C MET A 160 -13.10 14.65 -5.31
N ILE A 161 -14.38 14.69 -4.93
CA ILE A 161 -14.84 14.10 -3.65
C ILE A 161 -14.58 12.59 -3.64
N GLU A 162 -14.91 11.89 -4.71
CA GLU A 162 -14.63 10.44 -4.82
C GLU A 162 -13.12 10.14 -4.73
N GLN A 163 -12.28 10.92 -5.42
CA GLN A 163 -10.82 10.76 -5.32
C GLN A 163 -10.30 11.01 -3.91
N ASP A 164 -10.82 11.99 -3.18
CA ASP A 164 -10.43 12.25 -1.79
C ASP A 164 -10.83 11.10 -0.84
N LEU A 165 -11.99 10.47 -1.09
CA LEU A 165 -12.44 9.28 -0.35
C LEU A 165 -11.61 8.04 -0.68
N GLU A 166 -11.18 7.91 -1.95
CA GLU A 166 -10.32 6.82 -2.42
C GLU A 166 -8.92 6.88 -1.82
N THR A 167 -8.34 8.09 -1.77
CA THR A 167 -6.92 8.25 -1.44
C THR A 167 -6.65 7.90 0.02
N THR A 168 -5.69 6.99 0.21
CA THR A 168 -5.26 6.42 1.48
C THR A 168 -3.89 6.96 1.88
N LEU A 169 -3.78 7.52 3.09
CA LEU A 169 -2.52 7.97 3.68
C LEU A 169 -1.95 6.87 4.57
N VAL A 170 -0.78 6.37 4.19
CA VAL A 170 -0.08 5.31 4.93
C VAL A 170 1.18 5.87 5.57
N VAL A 171 1.25 5.84 6.88
CA VAL A 171 2.43 6.21 7.66
C VAL A 171 3.38 5.03 7.73
N HIS A 172 4.69 5.27 7.51
CA HIS A 172 5.72 4.27 7.70
C HIS A 172 6.67 4.71 8.83
N ILE A 173 6.53 4.06 9.98
CA ILE A 173 7.42 4.27 11.15
C ILE A 173 8.53 3.22 11.07
N GLU A 174 9.75 3.68 10.86
CA GLU A 174 10.93 2.82 10.69
C GLU A 174 12.20 3.46 11.29
N THR A 175 12.04 4.59 12.00
CA THR A 175 13.14 5.30 12.66
C THR A 175 12.88 5.46 14.15
N LYS A 176 13.96 5.65 14.91
CA LYS A 176 13.83 5.96 16.34
C LYS A 176 13.07 7.28 16.59
N ILE A 177 13.30 8.29 15.74
CA ILE A 177 12.59 9.58 15.84
C ILE A 177 11.08 9.37 15.59
N GLY A 178 10.74 8.57 14.57
CA GLY A 178 9.34 8.23 14.27
C GLY A 178 8.67 7.48 15.43
N TYR A 179 9.39 6.55 16.07
CA TYR A 179 8.91 5.86 17.25
C TYR A 179 8.69 6.83 18.44
N ASP A 180 9.67 7.69 18.74
CA ASP A 180 9.57 8.66 19.83
C ASP A 180 8.39 9.64 19.63
N ASN A 181 7.99 9.89 18.38
CA ASN A 181 6.88 10.74 18.00
C ASN A 181 5.58 9.97 17.62
N ALA A 182 5.56 8.64 17.80
CA ALA A 182 4.49 7.78 17.26
C ALA A 182 3.07 8.22 17.68
N GLU A 183 2.85 8.61 18.96
CA GLU A 183 1.56 9.08 19.42
C GLU A 183 1.07 10.29 18.61
N SER A 184 1.93 11.28 18.41
CA SER A 184 1.57 12.51 17.67
C SER A 184 1.35 12.25 16.18
N ILE A 185 2.09 11.32 15.59
CA ILE A 185 1.96 10.89 14.20
C ILE A 185 0.62 10.16 14.00
N ILE A 186 0.37 9.11 14.79
CA ILE A 186 -0.80 8.24 14.66
C ILE A 186 -2.11 8.98 14.94
N SER A 187 -2.10 9.90 15.91
CA SER A 187 -3.28 10.71 16.26
C SER A 187 -3.57 11.83 15.27
N THR A 188 -2.75 12.02 14.23
CA THR A 188 -2.98 13.06 13.22
C THR A 188 -4.20 12.73 12.36
N PRO A 189 -5.19 13.61 12.26
CA PRO A 189 -6.35 13.39 11.39
C PRO A 189 -5.93 13.14 9.94
N GLY A 190 -6.53 12.13 9.31
CA GLY A 190 -6.25 11.75 7.93
C GLY A 190 -5.27 10.60 7.75
N VAL A 191 -4.67 10.09 8.82
CA VAL A 191 -3.91 8.84 8.80
C VAL A 191 -4.89 7.67 8.65
N ASP A 192 -4.78 6.92 7.56
CA ASP A 192 -5.64 5.78 7.25
C ASP A 192 -5.02 4.44 7.68
N MET A 193 -3.68 4.33 7.65
CA MET A 193 -2.95 3.10 7.96
C MET A 193 -1.57 3.44 8.54
N VAL A 194 -1.08 2.60 9.45
CA VAL A 194 0.27 2.69 9.99
C VAL A 194 1.01 1.39 9.70
N TYR A 195 2.14 1.50 9.07
CA TYR A 195 3.05 0.40 8.78
C TYR A 195 4.36 0.57 9.56
N VAL A 196 4.85 -0.51 10.15
CA VAL A 196 6.20 -0.54 10.76
C VAL A 196 7.07 -1.51 9.97
N GLY A 197 8.12 -0.97 9.34
CA GLY A 197 9.11 -1.74 8.59
C GLY A 197 10.18 -2.34 9.51
N PRO A 198 10.13 -3.64 9.81
CA PRO A 198 11.00 -4.22 10.85
C PRO A 198 12.49 -4.22 10.48
N SER A 199 12.83 -4.18 9.19
CA SER A 199 14.22 -4.20 8.73
C SER A 199 14.96 -2.92 9.13
N ASP A 200 14.50 -1.76 8.63
CA ASP A 200 15.11 -0.47 8.94
C ASP A 200 14.93 -0.12 10.42
N PHE A 201 13.76 -0.43 10.98
CA PHE A 201 13.51 -0.23 12.40
C PHE A 201 14.48 -1.01 13.28
N SER A 202 14.88 -2.23 12.91
CA SER A 202 15.89 -3.00 13.64
C SER A 202 17.26 -2.34 13.62
N VAL A 203 17.65 -1.73 12.50
CA VAL A 203 18.90 -0.97 12.38
C VAL A 203 18.87 0.26 13.30
N GLU A 204 17.80 1.02 13.27
CA GLU A 204 17.60 2.22 14.10
C GLU A 204 17.56 1.90 15.61
N MET A 205 17.07 0.71 15.97
CA MET A 205 17.03 0.22 17.35
C MET A 205 18.36 -0.48 17.76
N GLY A 206 19.40 -0.42 16.94
CA GLY A 206 20.72 -0.99 17.24
C GLY A 206 20.79 -2.51 17.15
N GLN A 207 19.86 -3.15 16.47
CA GLN A 207 19.73 -4.60 16.28
C GLN A 207 19.74 -4.99 14.79
N PRO A 208 20.74 -4.57 13.98
CA PRO A 208 20.74 -4.83 12.55
C PRO A 208 20.64 -6.34 12.26
N SER A 209 19.82 -6.70 11.27
CA SER A 209 19.57 -8.09 10.87
C SER A 209 18.88 -8.98 11.94
N ASN A 210 18.33 -8.39 13.00
CA ASN A 210 17.63 -9.11 14.06
C ASN A 210 16.27 -8.46 14.39
N PRO A 211 15.33 -8.46 13.43
CA PRO A 211 14.02 -7.80 13.59
C PRO A 211 13.16 -8.43 14.69
N ASP A 212 13.43 -9.66 15.10
CA ASP A 212 12.70 -10.35 16.16
C ASP A 212 13.27 -10.09 17.57
N HIS A 213 14.34 -9.29 17.68
CA HIS A 213 14.91 -8.94 18.98
C HIS A 213 13.90 -8.17 19.84
N PRO A 214 13.84 -8.44 21.18
CA PRO A 214 12.92 -7.73 22.06
C PRO A 214 13.00 -6.21 22.03
N ASP A 215 14.19 -5.64 21.77
CA ASP A 215 14.38 -4.19 21.64
C ASP A 215 13.77 -3.62 20.35
N VAL A 216 13.41 -4.48 19.39
CA VAL A 216 12.67 -4.12 18.16
C VAL A 216 11.19 -4.41 18.34
N THR A 217 10.85 -5.63 18.75
CA THR A 217 9.46 -6.08 18.81
C THR A 217 8.64 -5.37 19.89
N LYS A 218 9.22 -5.02 21.05
CA LYS A 218 8.49 -4.27 22.08
C LYS A 218 8.07 -2.87 21.62
N PRO A 219 8.96 -2.02 21.07
CA PRO A 219 8.55 -0.75 20.46
C PRO A 219 7.50 -0.91 19.36
N MET A 220 7.62 -1.94 18.51
CA MET A 220 6.58 -2.23 17.50
C MET A 220 5.22 -2.55 18.14
N GLU A 221 5.21 -3.29 19.26
CA GLU A 221 3.98 -3.57 20.04
C GLU A 221 3.40 -2.31 20.68
N GLU A 222 4.24 -1.38 21.13
CA GLU A 222 3.80 -0.10 21.66
C GLU A 222 3.14 0.75 20.58
N ILE A 223 3.73 0.80 19.36
CA ILE A 223 3.11 1.45 18.20
C ILE A 223 1.75 0.81 17.86
N LEU A 224 1.67 -0.54 17.85
CA LEU A 224 0.41 -1.25 17.62
C LEU A 224 -0.65 -0.88 18.67
N ASN A 225 -0.27 -0.75 19.93
CA ASN A 225 -1.19 -0.36 20.98
C ASN A 225 -1.66 1.11 20.84
N LEU A 226 -0.80 2.01 20.37
CA LEU A 226 -1.19 3.36 19.97
C LEU A 226 -2.18 3.36 18.80
N CYS A 227 -1.92 2.53 17.79
CA CYS A 227 -2.85 2.34 16.65
C CYS A 227 -4.23 1.89 17.13
N LYS A 228 -4.31 0.91 18.03
CA LYS A 228 -5.58 0.49 18.65
C LYS A 228 -6.28 1.62 19.41
N LYS A 229 -5.53 2.39 20.19
CA LYS A 229 -6.04 3.54 20.96
C LYS A 229 -6.68 4.58 20.05
N HIS A 230 -6.11 4.81 18.87
CA HIS A 230 -6.59 5.80 17.91
C HIS A 230 -7.48 5.21 16.81
N ASN A 231 -7.80 3.91 16.86
CA ASN A 231 -8.58 3.18 15.84
C ASN A 231 -7.97 3.30 14.42
N VAL A 232 -6.65 3.24 14.32
CA VAL A 232 -5.93 3.22 13.04
C VAL A 232 -5.42 1.81 12.78
N PRO A 233 -5.65 1.22 11.60
CA PRO A 233 -5.11 -0.07 11.22
C PRO A 233 -3.59 -0.13 11.29
N TYR A 234 -3.05 -1.19 11.91
CA TYR A 234 -1.62 -1.46 12.01
C TYR A 234 -1.21 -2.60 11.08
N GLY A 235 -0.09 -2.44 10.42
CA GLY A 235 0.54 -3.49 9.62
C GLY A 235 2.05 -3.56 9.78
N THR A 236 2.62 -4.67 9.33
CA THR A 236 4.06 -4.92 9.36
C THR A 236 4.46 -5.95 8.28
N THR A 237 5.73 -6.30 8.22
CA THR A 237 6.26 -7.47 7.52
C THR A 237 6.71 -8.51 8.52
N THR A 238 6.54 -9.79 8.19
CA THR A 238 7.06 -10.90 8.97
C THR A 238 7.80 -11.87 8.05
N PHE A 239 8.82 -12.51 8.60
CA PHE A 239 9.69 -13.41 7.84
C PHE A 239 9.32 -14.89 8.01
N ASP A 240 8.40 -15.19 8.93
CA ASP A 240 7.88 -16.52 9.15
C ASP A 240 6.42 -16.53 9.62
N ILE A 241 5.75 -17.67 9.46
CA ILE A 241 4.32 -17.82 9.74
C ILE A 241 3.97 -17.73 11.23
N ASN A 242 4.88 -18.10 12.13
CA ASN A 242 4.62 -18.06 13.56
C ASN A 242 4.67 -16.62 14.07
N SER A 243 5.63 -15.83 13.56
CA SER A 243 5.70 -14.40 13.80
C SER A 243 4.42 -13.72 13.28
N ALA A 244 3.99 -14.03 12.06
CA ALA A 244 2.74 -13.52 11.51
C ALA A 244 1.54 -13.84 12.39
N ALA A 245 1.38 -15.09 12.83
CA ALA A 245 0.30 -15.51 13.72
C ALA A 245 0.32 -14.75 15.06
N SER A 246 1.50 -14.48 15.61
CA SER A 246 1.67 -13.68 16.82
C SER A 246 1.19 -12.24 16.62
N TRP A 247 1.58 -11.58 15.54
CA TRP A 247 1.16 -10.21 15.25
C TRP A 247 -0.33 -10.10 14.95
N ILE A 248 -0.93 -11.06 14.22
CA ILE A 248 -2.38 -11.14 14.01
C ILE A 248 -3.12 -11.25 15.34
N LYS A 249 -2.67 -12.13 16.25
CA LYS A 249 -3.26 -12.27 17.58
C LYS A 249 -3.14 -10.98 18.40
N LYS A 250 -2.08 -10.21 18.21
CA LYS A 250 -1.91 -8.89 18.84
C LYS A 250 -2.78 -7.82 18.20
N GLY A 251 -3.35 -8.04 17.00
CA GLY A 251 -4.27 -7.17 16.31
C GLY A 251 -3.70 -6.44 15.11
N ALA A 252 -2.61 -6.92 14.52
CA ALA A 252 -2.18 -6.45 13.20
C ALA A 252 -3.23 -6.85 12.14
N GLN A 253 -3.54 -5.91 11.25
CA GLN A 253 -4.63 -6.06 10.28
C GLN A 253 -4.15 -6.18 8.84
N PHE A 254 -2.91 -5.78 8.54
CA PHE A 254 -2.36 -5.98 7.21
C PHE A 254 -0.88 -6.32 7.24
N PHE A 255 -0.46 -7.05 6.20
CA PHE A 255 0.95 -7.43 6.03
C PHE A 255 1.42 -7.09 4.63
N LEU A 256 2.66 -6.59 4.54
CA LEU A 256 3.41 -6.56 3.30
C LEU A 256 4.20 -7.85 3.21
N GLY A 257 3.83 -8.66 2.25
CA GLY A 257 4.49 -9.94 1.96
C GLY A 257 5.77 -9.76 1.13
N PRO A 258 6.41 -10.88 0.77
CA PRO A 258 7.65 -10.88 0.01
C PRO A 258 7.50 -10.20 -1.35
N SER A 259 8.64 -9.76 -1.89
CA SER A 259 8.69 -9.24 -3.25
C SER A 259 8.60 -10.36 -4.29
N GLU A 260 8.35 -9.97 -5.55
CA GLU A 260 8.42 -10.89 -6.68
C GLU A 260 9.80 -11.55 -6.81
N LEU A 261 10.87 -10.83 -6.42
CA LEU A 261 12.23 -11.36 -6.44
C LEU A 261 12.37 -12.51 -5.44
N ASP A 262 11.90 -12.31 -4.20
CA ASP A 262 11.93 -13.33 -3.14
C ASP A 262 11.09 -14.55 -3.51
N LEU A 263 9.91 -14.33 -4.08
CA LEU A 263 9.01 -15.40 -4.50
C LEU A 263 9.60 -16.25 -5.63
N ILE A 264 10.29 -15.62 -6.60
CA ILE A 264 10.97 -16.33 -7.69
C ILE A 264 12.11 -17.18 -7.14
N VAL A 265 12.96 -16.59 -6.28
CA VAL A 265 14.13 -17.29 -5.72
C VAL A 265 13.67 -18.43 -4.81
N SER A 266 12.71 -18.19 -3.91
CA SER A 266 12.24 -19.23 -3.00
C SER A 266 11.57 -20.39 -3.75
N GLY A 267 10.65 -20.09 -4.67
CA GLY A 267 9.99 -21.12 -5.46
C GLY A 267 10.95 -21.95 -6.33
N ALA A 268 11.95 -21.32 -6.93
CA ALA A 268 12.99 -22.02 -7.69
C ALA A 268 13.87 -22.89 -6.78
N THR A 269 14.24 -22.37 -5.61
CA THR A 269 15.05 -23.10 -4.62
C THR A 269 14.32 -24.32 -4.10
N ASP A 270 13.05 -24.19 -3.74
CA ASP A 270 12.21 -25.29 -3.23
C ASP A 270 12.06 -26.37 -4.29
N PHE A 271 11.83 -25.98 -5.54
CA PHE A 271 11.75 -26.93 -6.66
C PHE A 271 13.06 -27.70 -6.84
N VAL A 272 14.21 -27.02 -6.92
CA VAL A 272 15.52 -27.65 -7.10
C VAL A 272 15.84 -28.60 -5.92
N ASN A 273 15.58 -28.15 -4.68
CA ASN A 273 15.85 -28.97 -3.50
C ASN A 273 14.99 -30.23 -3.46
N SER A 274 13.71 -30.12 -3.87
CA SER A 274 12.81 -31.29 -3.90
C SER A 274 13.33 -32.40 -4.85
N TYR A 275 13.94 -32.04 -5.97
CA TYR A 275 14.54 -33.01 -6.90
C TYR A 275 15.86 -33.58 -6.37
N LYS A 276 16.72 -32.74 -5.82
CA LYS A 276 18.01 -33.21 -5.26
C LYS A 276 17.83 -34.15 -4.06
N GLN A 277 16.77 -34.03 -3.31
CA GLN A 277 16.45 -34.96 -2.22
C GLN A 277 16.07 -36.36 -2.72
N MET A 278 15.66 -36.52 -3.99
CA MET A 278 15.35 -37.83 -4.59
C MET A 278 16.60 -38.59 -5.05
N GLU A 279 17.78 -37.93 -5.09
CA GLU A 279 19.05 -38.57 -5.46
C GLU A 279 19.73 -39.26 -4.26
N ASN A 280 19.22 -39.09 -3.04
CA ASN A 280 19.71 -39.70 -1.80
C ASN A 280 18.72 -40.74 -1.30
#